data_4cac403fb19d77b3dd7798b59d6c91fc
#
_entry.id   4cac403fb19d77b3dd7798b59d6c91fc
#
_cell.length_a   1.000
_cell.length_b   1.000
_cell.length_c   1.000
_cell.angle_alpha   90.00
_cell.angle_beta   90.00
_cell.angle_gamma   90.00
#
_symmetry.space_group_name_H-M   'P 1'
#
loop_
_entity.id
_entity.type
_entity.pdbx_description
1 polymer ?
#
loop_
_entity_poly.entity_id
_entity_poly.type
_entity_poly.pdbx_seq_one_letter_code
_entity_poly.pdbx_strand_id
1 'polypeptide(L)'
;MQTNRVYLPDIVGKGYGAFWRFKGRYKVVKGSRASKKSSTQSLKVIMEIMENPCINWLVVRKTERTLRDSCFAQLKWAMRQLKVERYFKCSVSPLEITYIPTGQKILFRGLDDPLKVTSITVEVGALCRLWIEEAYEIMSEDAFNRLDESIRGQLPDGMYHQVVLTFNPWSDRHWLKKRFFDEPSENVLAMTTNYLCNEFLSDSDLVLFEEMKKNPKRYQVAGLGNWGVVEGLVYENWKEQEFKVDAIRGQTGIKSAFGLDFGYTVDPTALVCMLVDMANKKIYIFDELYETGLTNQQLASRIIDMGYAKEKIRADSAEPKSIEELYQAGLKGITRARKGKDSILNGIQRIQDYELIVHPRCVNVLRELSTYQWAKDRFEKYTGKPEDENNHAMDAMRYGLEDINVERWSFD
;
A
#
# COMPACT_ATOMS: atom_id res chain seq x y z
N MET A 1 -15.72 -18.55 -43.35
CA MET A 1 -15.03 -17.83 -42.25
C MET A 1 -14.10 -18.81 -41.56
N GLN A 2 -12.78 -18.61 -41.62
CA GLN A 2 -11.84 -19.43 -40.85
C GLN A 2 -12.08 -19.15 -39.36
N THR A 3 -12.58 -20.13 -38.63
CA THR A 3 -12.68 -20.08 -37.17
C THR A 3 -11.27 -20.20 -36.63
N ASN A 4 -10.67 -19.05 -36.27
CA ASN A 4 -9.40 -19.02 -35.55
C ASN A 4 -9.64 -19.62 -34.15
N ARG A 5 -9.36 -20.90 -33.98
CA ARG A 5 -9.39 -21.55 -32.68
C ARG A 5 -8.13 -21.16 -31.92
N VAL A 6 -8.29 -20.63 -30.72
CA VAL A 6 -7.22 -20.40 -29.77
C VAL A 6 -7.34 -21.45 -28.68
N TYR A 7 -6.27 -22.19 -28.45
CA TYR A 7 -6.22 -23.18 -27.37
C TYR A 7 -5.64 -22.50 -26.15
N LEU A 8 -6.50 -22.25 -25.18
CA LEU A 8 -6.16 -21.44 -23.98
C LEU A 8 -4.97 -21.96 -23.17
N PRO A 9 -4.80 -23.27 -22.95
CA PRO A 9 -3.61 -23.81 -22.27
C PRO A 9 -2.27 -23.39 -22.89
N ASP A 10 -2.21 -23.23 -24.24
CA ASP A 10 -0.99 -22.81 -24.93
C ASP A 10 -0.59 -21.34 -24.61
N ILE A 11 -1.54 -20.52 -24.16
CA ILE A 11 -1.31 -19.11 -23.83
C ILE A 11 -1.12 -18.91 -22.32
N VAL A 12 -1.92 -19.63 -21.50
CA VAL A 12 -1.84 -19.55 -20.03
C VAL A 12 -0.66 -20.34 -19.50
N GLY A 13 -0.39 -21.50 -20.08
CA GLY A 13 0.62 -22.43 -19.63
C GLY A 13 0.30 -23.09 -18.28
N LYS A 14 1.34 -23.61 -17.64
CA LYS A 14 1.22 -24.41 -16.41
C LYS A 14 1.01 -23.54 -15.16
N GLY A 15 0.53 -24.17 -14.07
CA GLY A 15 0.51 -23.59 -12.73
C GLY A 15 -0.77 -22.86 -12.34
N TYR A 16 -1.68 -22.56 -13.27
CA TYR A 16 -2.87 -21.76 -13.02
C TYR A 16 -4.22 -22.50 -13.04
N GLY A 17 -4.21 -23.85 -13.05
CA GLY A 17 -5.44 -24.63 -13.12
C GLY A 17 -6.43 -24.38 -11.98
N ALA A 18 -5.96 -24.25 -10.75
CA ALA A 18 -6.81 -23.90 -9.59
C ALA A 18 -7.38 -22.48 -9.74
N PHE A 19 -6.56 -21.52 -10.16
CA PHE A 19 -6.96 -20.14 -10.43
C PHE A 19 -8.13 -20.03 -11.41
N TRP A 20 -8.11 -20.81 -12.49
CA TRP A 20 -9.18 -20.81 -13.50
C TRP A 20 -10.50 -21.38 -12.99
N ARG A 21 -10.46 -22.41 -12.17
CA ARG A 21 -11.66 -23.15 -11.69
C ARG A 21 -12.29 -22.55 -10.45
N PHE A 22 -11.55 -21.78 -9.66
CA PHE A 22 -12.03 -21.29 -8.39
C PHE A 22 -13.13 -20.23 -8.57
N LYS A 23 -14.24 -20.40 -7.86
CA LYS A 23 -15.41 -19.51 -7.90
C LYS A 23 -15.70 -18.81 -6.56
N GLY A 24 -14.86 -19.02 -5.53
CA GLY A 24 -14.99 -18.31 -4.25
C GLY A 24 -14.69 -16.82 -4.38
N ARG A 25 -14.93 -16.07 -3.31
CA ARG A 25 -14.88 -14.61 -3.32
C ARG A 25 -13.50 -14.05 -3.56
N TYR A 26 -12.44 -14.64 -2.99
CA TYR A 26 -11.10 -14.08 -3.05
C TYR A 26 -10.11 -15.00 -3.77
N LYS A 27 -9.52 -14.50 -4.86
CA LYS A 27 -8.33 -15.09 -5.49
C LYS A 27 -7.12 -14.23 -5.16
N VAL A 28 -6.21 -14.75 -4.36
CA VAL A 28 -5.05 -14.02 -3.87
C VAL A 28 -3.79 -14.69 -4.39
N VAL A 29 -3.11 -14.05 -5.35
CA VAL A 29 -1.95 -14.60 -6.03
C VAL A 29 -0.73 -13.75 -5.72
N LYS A 30 0.06 -14.20 -4.75
CA LYS A 30 1.39 -13.66 -4.55
C LYS A 30 2.40 -14.38 -5.44
N GLY A 31 3.47 -13.70 -5.81
CA GLY A 31 4.47 -14.40 -6.60
C GLY A 31 5.63 -13.53 -7.04
N SER A 32 6.61 -14.19 -7.65
CA SER A 32 7.80 -13.54 -8.19
C SER A 32 7.49 -12.63 -9.38
N ARG A 33 8.52 -11.92 -9.83
CA ARG A 33 8.51 -11.35 -11.17
C ARG A 33 8.41 -12.47 -12.21
N ALA A 34 7.87 -12.17 -13.38
CA ALA A 34 7.71 -13.09 -14.52
C ALA A 34 6.95 -14.38 -14.20
N SER A 35 6.15 -14.44 -13.14
CA SER A 35 5.34 -15.62 -12.77
C SER A 35 3.96 -15.67 -13.44
N LYS A 36 3.70 -14.87 -14.45
CA LYS A 36 2.45 -14.80 -15.25
C LYS A 36 1.20 -14.33 -14.50
N LYS A 37 1.30 -13.78 -13.27
CA LYS A 37 0.13 -13.34 -12.48
C LYS A 37 -0.80 -12.42 -13.27
N SER A 38 -0.27 -11.28 -13.70
CA SER A 38 -1.03 -10.22 -14.38
C SER A 38 -1.48 -10.64 -15.78
N SER A 39 -0.66 -11.39 -16.53
CA SER A 39 -1.02 -11.90 -17.85
C SER A 39 -2.15 -12.93 -17.77
N THR A 40 -2.09 -13.87 -16.84
CA THR A 40 -3.15 -14.86 -16.63
C THR A 40 -4.46 -14.19 -16.18
N GLN A 41 -4.38 -13.22 -15.25
CA GLN A 41 -5.56 -12.47 -14.83
C GLN A 41 -6.15 -11.66 -15.99
N SER A 42 -5.34 -11.03 -16.83
CA SER A 42 -5.83 -10.28 -17.98
C SER A 42 -6.56 -11.17 -19.00
N LEU A 43 -6.04 -12.36 -19.27
CA LEU A 43 -6.73 -13.34 -20.11
C LEU A 43 -8.07 -13.75 -19.50
N LYS A 44 -8.11 -13.97 -18.18
CA LYS A 44 -9.33 -14.34 -17.45
C LYS A 44 -10.39 -13.23 -17.52
N VAL A 45 -10.01 -11.97 -17.36
CA VAL A 45 -10.91 -10.80 -17.48
C VAL A 45 -11.57 -10.76 -18.85
N ILE A 46 -10.78 -10.88 -19.93
CA ILE A 46 -11.30 -10.84 -21.31
C ILE A 46 -12.23 -12.02 -21.59
N MET A 47 -11.89 -13.20 -21.13
CA MET A 47 -12.74 -14.38 -21.31
C MET A 47 -14.05 -14.26 -20.53
N GLU A 48 -14.01 -13.91 -19.26
CA GLU A 48 -15.21 -13.82 -18.42
C GLU A 48 -16.22 -12.81 -18.96
N ILE A 49 -15.76 -11.66 -19.47
CA ILE A 49 -16.67 -10.64 -20.01
C ILE A 49 -17.32 -11.11 -21.32
N MET A 50 -16.65 -11.96 -22.10
CA MET A 50 -17.20 -12.53 -23.33
C MET A 50 -18.16 -13.69 -23.05
N GLU A 51 -17.90 -14.48 -22.01
CA GLU A 51 -18.70 -15.66 -21.66
C GLU A 51 -19.98 -15.31 -20.89
N ASN A 52 -20.00 -14.17 -20.18
CA ASN A 52 -21.08 -13.84 -19.25
C ASN A 52 -21.58 -12.40 -19.48
N PRO A 53 -22.76 -12.21 -20.08
CA PRO A 53 -23.24 -10.90 -20.48
C PRO A 53 -23.60 -9.94 -19.32
N CYS A 54 -23.48 -10.39 -18.09
CA CYS A 54 -23.78 -9.57 -16.89
C CYS A 54 -22.52 -9.07 -16.14
N ILE A 55 -21.32 -9.53 -16.49
CA ILE A 55 -20.11 -9.23 -15.72
C ILE A 55 -19.47 -7.91 -16.17
N ASN A 56 -19.25 -7.00 -15.21
CA ASN A 56 -18.33 -5.89 -15.37
C ASN A 56 -17.16 -6.02 -14.40
N TRP A 57 -16.01 -5.50 -14.81
CA TRP A 57 -14.78 -5.51 -14.04
C TRP A 57 -14.39 -4.11 -13.58
N LEU A 58 -13.95 -4.00 -12.33
CA LEU A 58 -13.19 -2.87 -11.83
C LEU A 58 -11.74 -3.30 -11.66
N VAL A 59 -10.84 -2.55 -12.27
CA VAL A 59 -9.38 -2.77 -12.17
C VAL A 59 -8.78 -1.61 -11.40
N VAL A 60 -8.05 -1.92 -10.34
CA VAL A 60 -7.56 -0.93 -9.38
C VAL A 60 -6.06 -1.07 -9.16
N ARG A 61 -5.38 0.05 -9.04
CA ARG A 61 -4.04 0.20 -8.46
C ARG A 61 -4.02 1.36 -7.47
N LYS A 62 -2.95 1.44 -6.68
CA LYS A 62 -2.77 2.58 -5.76
C LYS A 62 -2.88 3.92 -6.49
N THR A 63 -2.26 4.06 -7.66
CA THR A 63 -2.18 5.30 -8.43
C THR A 63 -2.82 5.14 -9.80
N GLU A 64 -3.78 6.03 -10.15
CA GLU A 64 -4.49 5.98 -11.43
C GLU A 64 -3.56 6.12 -12.63
N ARG A 65 -2.57 7.00 -12.54
CA ARG A 65 -1.59 7.24 -13.61
C ARG A 65 -0.89 5.97 -14.10
N THR A 66 -0.64 5.00 -13.22
CA THR A 66 0.07 3.77 -13.57
C THR A 66 -0.79 2.73 -14.28
N LEU A 67 -2.12 2.85 -14.22
CA LEU A 67 -3.06 1.88 -14.81
C LEU A 67 -2.97 1.79 -16.33
N ARG A 68 -2.71 2.92 -17.00
CA ARG A 68 -2.64 2.99 -18.47
C ARG A 68 -1.51 2.12 -19.01
N ASP A 69 -0.33 2.24 -18.43
CA ASP A 69 0.89 1.57 -18.90
C ASP A 69 1.04 0.15 -18.32
N SER A 70 0.21 -0.22 -17.34
CA SER A 70 0.18 -1.55 -16.73
C SER A 70 -1.07 -2.34 -17.15
N CYS A 71 -2.12 -2.34 -16.32
CA CYS A 71 -3.31 -3.19 -16.51
C CYS A 71 -4.02 -2.97 -17.84
N PHE A 72 -4.17 -1.71 -18.29
CA PHE A 72 -4.83 -1.42 -19.56
C PHE A 72 -4.02 -1.94 -20.76
N ALA A 73 -2.70 -1.74 -20.77
CA ALA A 73 -1.81 -2.29 -21.79
C ALA A 73 -1.83 -3.84 -21.77
N GLN A 74 -1.85 -4.44 -20.57
CA GLN A 74 -1.88 -5.88 -20.40
C GLN A 74 -3.21 -6.49 -20.89
N LEU A 75 -4.34 -5.84 -20.66
CA LEU A 75 -5.63 -6.28 -21.21
C LEU A 75 -5.68 -6.18 -22.72
N LYS A 76 -5.09 -5.15 -23.33
CA LYS A 76 -4.92 -5.07 -24.78
C LYS A 76 -4.05 -6.21 -25.33
N TRP A 77 -2.98 -6.58 -24.62
CA TRP A 77 -2.19 -7.76 -24.94
C TRP A 77 -3.04 -9.03 -24.89
N ALA A 78 -3.85 -9.21 -23.83
CA ALA A 78 -4.74 -10.37 -23.70
C ALA A 78 -5.75 -10.49 -24.86
N MET A 79 -6.34 -9.37 -25.29
CA MET A 79 -7.24 -9.36 -26.47
C MET A 79 -6.52 -9.82 -27.73
N ARG A 80 -5.26 -9.39 -27.96
CA ARG A 80 -4.43 -9.84 -29.11
C ARG A 80 -4.16 -11.32 -29.04
N GLN A 81 -3.76 -11.85 -27.89
CA GLN A 81 -3.51 -13.28 -27.71
C GLN A 81 -4.75 -14.12 -28.01
N LEU A 82 -5.92 -13.64 -27.59
CA LEU A 82 -7.21 -14.30 -27.83
C LEU A 82 -7.78 -14.02 -29.24
N LYS A 83 -7.15 -13.11 -30.03
CA LYS A 83 -7.60 -12.70 -31.38
C LYS A 83 -9.01 -12.10 -31.40
N VAL A 84 -9.37 -11.34 -30.35
CA VAL A 84 -10.72 -10.80 -30.12
C VAL A 84 -10.78 -9.27 -30.12
N GLU A 85 -9.71 -8.57 -30.44
CA GLU A 85 -9.58 -7.10 -30.37
C GLU A 85 -10.75 -6.36 -31.04
N ARG A 86 -11.25 -6.86 -32.17
CA ARG A 86 -12.36 -6.26 -32.94
C ARG A 86 -13.67 -6.16 -32.15
N TYR A 87 -13.81 -6.92 -31.07
CA TYR A 87 -15.02 -6.88 -30.24
C TYR A 87 -14.91 -5.91 -29.07
N PHE A 88 -13.80 -5.21 -28.93
CA PHE A 88 -13.56 -4.31 -27.83
C PHE A 88 -13.26 -2.90 -28.30
N LYS A 89 -13.86 -1.91 -27.64
CA LYS A 89 -13.54 -0.50 -27.78
C LYS A 89 -12.72 -0.04 -26.58
N CYS A 90 -11.51 0.46 -26.82
CA CYS A 90 -10.62 0.97 -25.81
C CYS A 90 -10.68 2.50 -25.77
N SER A 91 -10.97 3.10 -24.62
CA SER A 91 -10.95 4.54 -24.37
C SER A 91 -9.84 4.89 -23.37
N VAL A 92 -9.18 6.03 -23.57
CA VAL A 92 -8.15 6.55 -22.65
C VAL A 92 -8.65 7.73 -21.82
N SER A 93 -9.81 8.29 -22.17
CA SER A 93 -10.48 9.36 -21.43
C SER A 93 -12.00 9.26 -21.63
N PRO A 94 -12.73 8.72 -20.65
CA PRO A 94 -12.27 8.02 -19.45
C PRO A 94 -11.48 6.75 -19.79
N LEU A 95 -10.63 6.30 -18.86
CA LEU A 95 -9.87 5.04 -19.03
C LEU A 95 -10.82 3.86 -18.82
N GLU A 96 -11.25 3.24 -19.91
CA GLU A 96 -12.18 2.09 -19.90
C GLU A 96 -12.05 1.24 -21.16
N ILE A 97 -12.50 -0.01 -21.07
CA ILE A 97 -12.63 -0.93 -22.20
C ILE A 97 -14.09 -1.39 -22.23
N THR A 98 -14.73 -1.27 -23.40
CA THR A 98 -16.12 -1.69 -23.61
C THR A 98 -16.14 -2.92 -24.51
N TYR A 99 -16.84 -3.98 -24.08
CA TYR A 99 -17.16 -5.11 -24.93
C TYR A 99 -18.34 -4.77 -25.81
N ILE A 100 -18.10 -4.56 -27.09
CA ILE A 100 -19.07 -3.98 -28.06
C ILE A 100 -20.38 -4.78 -28.15
N PRO A 101 -20.37 -6.14 -28.19
CA PRO A 101 -21.60 -6.90 -28.40
C PRO A 101 -22.67 -6.71 -27.34
N THR A 102 -22.28 -6.42 -26.09
CA THR A 102 -23.22 -6.35 -24.96
C THR A 102 -23.17 -5.01 -24.20
N GLY A 103 -22.13 -4.21 -24.44
CA GLY A 103 -21.96 -2.92 -23.73
C GLY A 103 -21.30 -3.02 -22.34
N GLN A 104 -20.89 -4.22 -21.91
CA GLN A 104 -20.20 -4.42 -20.64
C GLN A 104 -18.86 -3.68 -20.61
N LYS A 105 -18.41 -3.31 -19.40
CA LYS A 105 -17.23 -2.47 -19.24
C LYS A 105 -16.18 -3.10 -18.32
N ILE A 106 -14.91 -2.80 -18.62
CA ILE A 106 -13.77 -2.92 -17.73
C ILE A 106 -13.36 -1.50 -17.37
N LEU A 107 -13.55 -1.13 -16.11
CA LEU A 107 -13.32 0.21 -15.57
C LEU A 107 -11.98 0.24 -14.84
N PHE A 108 -11.28 1.37 -14.88
CA PHE A 108 -9.98 1.55 -14.23
C PHE A 108 -10.05 2.73 -13.26
N ARG A 109 -9.58 2.53 -12.03
CA ARG A 109 -9.55 3.58 -11.00
C ARG A 109 -8.29 3.48 -10.14
N GLY A 110 -7.73 4.63 -9.77
CA GLY A 110 -6.73 4.73 -8.72
C GLY A 110 -7.37 4.82 -7.34
N LEU A 111 -6.61 4.48 -6.30
CA LEU A 111 -6.99 4.65 -4.89
C LEU A 111 -6.55 5.98 -4.31
N ASP A 112 -5.89 6.80 -5.10
CA ASP A 112 -5.57 8.20 -4.82
C ASP A 112 -6.82 9.07 -4.57
N ASP A 113 -7.99 8.63 -5.06
CA ASP A 113 -9.29 9.21 -4.71
C ASP A 113 -10.29 8.09 -4.33
N PRO A 114 -10.39 7.70 -3.05
CA PRO A 114 -11.26 6.63 -2.59
C PRO A 114 -12.76 6.85 -2.89
N LEU A 115 -13.21 8.11 -3.00
CA LEU A 115 -14.62 8.44 -3.28
C LEU A 115 -15.03 8.04 -4.70
N LYS A 116 -14.09 8.06 -5.64
CA LYS A 116 -14.35 7.65 -7.03
C LYS A 116 -14.61 6.16 -7.20
N VAL A 117 -14.23 5.35 -6.21
CA VAL A 117 -14.33 3.89 -6.28
C VAL A 117 -15.64 3.38 -5.67
N THR A 118 -16.18 4.07 -4.66
CA THR A 118 -17.36 3.61 -3.90
C THR A 118 -18.70 3.89 -4.58
N SER A 119 -18.75 4.75 -5.60
CA SER A 119 -19.99 5.20 -6.29
C SER A 119 -20.09 4.76 -7.74
N ILE A 120 -19.38 3.70 -8.14
CA ILE A 120 -19.38 3.24 -9.52
C ILE A 120 -20.69 2.51 -9.84
N THR A 121 -21.38 2.97 -10.87
CA THR A 121 -22.53 2.30 -11.48
C THR A 121 -22.20 1.90 -12.90
N VAL A 122 -22.80 0.81 -13.37
CA VAL A 122 -22.69 0.32 -14.74
C VAL A 122 -24.06 0.31 -15.40
N GLU A 123 -24.10 0.63 -16.68
CA GLU A 123 -25.36 0.69 -17.44
C GLU A 123 -25.90 -0.70 -17.79
N VAL A 124 -25.01 -1.66 -18.01
CA VAL A 124 -25.34 -3.03 -18.42
C VAL A 124 -24.72 -4.01 -17.41
N GLY A 125 -25.53 -4.97 -16.96
CA GLY A 125 -25.08 -6.01 -16.04
C GLY A 125 -24.80 -5.51 -14.63
N ALA A 126 -23.85 -6.13 -13.94
CA ALA A 126 -23.46 -5.83 -12.57
C ALA A 126 -21.94 -5.66 -12.42
N LEU A 127 -21.52 -4.73 -11.58
CA LEU A 127 -20.12 -4.62 -11.16
C LEU A 127 -19.85 -5.69 -10.09
N CYS A 128 -19.45 -6.87 -10.54
CA CYS A 128 -19.31 -8.03 -9.66
C CYS A 128 -17.89 -8.61 -9.62
N ARG A 129 -16.95 -7.97 -10.29
CA ARG A 129 -15.55 -8.37 -10.36
C ARG A 129 -14.64 -7.20 -10.03
N LEU A 130 -13.65 -7.46 -9.17
CA LEU A 130 -12.60 -6.51 -8.82
C LEU A 130 -11.24 -7.17 -9.04
N TRP A 131 -10.33 -6.48 -9.72
CA TRP A 131 -8.94 -6.86 -9.79
C TRP A 131 -8.07 -5.76 -9.23
N ILE A 132 -7.34 -6.09 -8.17
CA ILE A 132 -6.36 -5.21 -7.53
C ILE A 132 -4.98 -5.69 -7.95
N GLU A 133 -4.35 -4.93 -8.85
CA GLU A 133 -2.98 -5.19 -9.30
C GLU A 133 -2.00 -4.46 -8.39
N GLU A 134 -0.88 -5.12 -8.10
CA GLU A 134 0.10 -4.69 -7.09
C GLU A 134 -0.57 -4.42 -5.72
N ALA A 135 -1.41 -5.37 -5.28
CA ALA A 135 -2.21 -5.24 -4.06
C ALA A 135 -1.36 -4.98 -2.80
N TYR A 136 -0.06 -5.30 -2.84
CA TYR A 136 0.88 -4.97 -1.78
C TYR A 136 1.03 -3.43 -1.57
N GLU A 137 0.73 -2.61 -2.57
CA GLU A 137 0.74 -1.14 -2.44
C GLU A 137 -0.39 -0.62 -1.53
N ILE A 138 -1.39 -1.45 -1.20
CA ILE A 138 -2.49 -1.10 -0.27
C ILE A 138 -2.05 -1.46 1.14
N MET A 139 -1.53 -0.50 1.87
CA MET A 139 -0.93 -0.70 3.18
C MET A 139 -1.95 -0.92 4.31
N SER A 140 -3.19 -0.48 4.14
CA SER A 140 -4.25 -0.60 5.13
C SER A 140 -5.29 -1.64 4.72
N GLU A 141 -5.60 -2.57 5.61
CA GLU A 141 -6.69 -3.53 5.43
C GLU A 141 -8.06 -2.84 5.34
N ASP A 142 -8.24 -1.72 6.06
CA ASP A 142 -9.46 -0.92 6.01
C ASP A 142 -9.70 -0.31 4.61
N ALA A 143 -8.65 0.16 3.94
CA ALA A 143 -8.75 0.64 2.56
C ALA A 143 -9.20 -0.49 1.61
N PHE A 144 -8.72 -1.70 1.81
CA PHE A 144 -9.18 -2.87 1.07
C PHE A 144 -10.65 -3.19 1.38
N ASN A 145 -11.07 -3.16 2.65
CA ASN A 145 -12.44 -3.46 3.05
C ASN A 145 -13.46 -2.54 2.35
N ARG A 146 -13.17 -1.25 2.27
CA ARG A 146 -14.03 -0.28 1.54
C ARG A 146 -14.19 -0.62 0.06
N LEU A 147 -13.14 -1.11 -0.58
CA LEU A 147 -13.20 -1.58 -1.96
C LEU A 147 -14.02 -2.86 -2.08
N ASP A 148 -13.78 -3.82 -1.22
CA ASP A 148 -14.48 -5.11 -1.20
C ASP A 148 -15.97 -4.93 -0.97
N GLU A 149 -16.38 -4.05 -0.06
CA GLU A 149 -17.76 -3.69 0.22
C GLU A 149 -18.46 -3.01 -0.97
N SER A 150 -17.71 -2.42 -1.89
CA SER A 150 -18.26 -1.83 -3.12
C SER A 150 -18.68 -2.90 -4.15
N ILE A 151 -18.16 -4.12 -4.04
CA ILE A 151 -18.48 -5.26 -4.92
C ILE A 151 -19.59 -6.09 -4.27
N ARG A 152 -20.81 -5.62 -4.44
CA ARG A 152 -22.02 -6.15 -3.80
C ARG A 152 -23.25 -6.01 -4.71
N GLY A 153 -24.38 -6.54 -4.25
CA GLY A 153 -25.67 -6.45 -4.92
C GLY A 153 -26.19 -7.83 -5.35
N GLN A 154 -27.40 -7.87 -5.86
CA GLN A 154 -27.99 -9.11 -6.36
C GLN A 154 -27.39 -9.48 -7.73
N LEU A 155 -27.15 -10.74 -7.92
CA LEU A 155 -26.64 -11.29 -9.18
C LEU A 155 -27.62 -12.36 -9.70
N PRO A 156 -27.68 -12.57 -11.02
CA PRO A 156 -28.41 -13.71 -11.59
C PRO A 156 -27.89 -15.04 -11.07
N ASP A 157 -28.72 -16.07 -11.14
CA ASP A 157 -28.38 -17.44 -10.72
C ASP A 157 -27.09 -17.95 -11.38
N GLY A 158 -26.24 -18.58 -10.57
CA GLY A 158 -24.95 -19.11 -11.02
C GLY A 158 -23.82 -18.08 -11.12
N MET A 159 -24.13 -16.78 -10.93
CA MET A 159 -23.14 -15.71 -10.87
C MET A 159 -22.65 -15.50 -9.43
N TYR A 160 -21.45 -14.94 -9.28
CA TYR A 160 -20.82 -14.70 -7.98
C TYR A 160 -19.96 -13.44 -8.00
N HIS A 161 -19.77 -12.84 -6.84
CA HIS A 161 -18.79 -11.75 -6.67
C HIS A 161 -17.39 -12.32 -6.51
N GLN A 162 -16.40 -11.67 -7.13
CA GLN A 162 -15.02 -12.10 -6.96
C GLN A 162 -14.05 -10.92 -6.93
N VAL A 163 -13.12 -10.97 -5.99
CA VAL A 163 -12.01 -10.05 -5.84
C VAL A 163 -10.71 -10.82 -6.10
N VAL A 164 -9.91 -10.31 -7.05
CA VAL A 164 -8.63 -10.89 -7.42
C VAL A 164 -7.52 -9.93 -6.99
N LEU A 165 -6.56 -10.42 -6.22
CA LEU A 165 -5.39 -9.67 -5.76
C LEU A 165 -4.13 -10.30 -6.35
N THR A 166 -3.32 -9.49 -7.01
CA THR A 166 -2.04 -9.91 -7.60
C THR A 166 -0.93 -9.01 -7.08
N PHE A 167 0.17 -9.59 -6.55
CA PHE A 167 1.26 -8.81 -5.95
C PHE A 167 2.56 -9.58 -5.78
N ASN A 168 3.64 -8.85 -5.48
CA ASN A 168 4.91 -9.39 -5.00
C ASN A 168 4.99 -9.23 -3.47
N PRO A 169 5.32 -10.29 -2.71
CA PRO A 169 5.22 -10.31 -1.25
C PRO A 169 6.47 -9.75 -0.57
N TRP A 170 6.66 -8.43 -0.54
CA TRP A 170 7.87 -7.77 -0.06
C TRP A 170 8.11 -7.90 1.44
N SER A 171 7.05 -7.99 2.26
CA SER A 171 7.18 -8.18 3.72
C SER A 171 6.14 -9.14 4.24
N ASP A 172 6.54 -10.00 5.15
CA ASP A 172 5.67 -10.94 5.86
C ASP A 172 4.80 -10.26 6.95
N ARG A 173 5.07 -9.01 7.27
CA ARG A 173 4.28 -8.19 8.21
C ARG A 173 3.05 -7.54 7.57
N HIS A 174 2.89 -7.65 6.26
CA HIS A 174 1.77 -7.05 5.54
C HIS A 174 0.44 -7.76 5.90
N TRP A 175 -0.67 -6.99 6.06
CA TRP A 175 -1.99 -7.51 6.41
C TRP A 175 -2.50 -8.61 5.45
N LEU A 176 -2.12 -8.57 4.16
CA LEU A 176 -2.43 -9.61 3.17
C LEU A 176 -1.98 -11.01 3.61
N LYS A 177 -0.83 -11.11 4.31
CA LYS A 177 -0.34 -12.39 4.79
C LYS A 177 -1.27 -12.97 5.84
N LYS A 178 -1.54 -12.21 6.90
CA LYS A 178 -2.41 -12.64 7.99
C LYS A 178 -3.80 -13.04 7.46
N ARG A 179 -4.45 -12.14 6.73
CA ARG A 179 -5.83 -12.32 6.27
C ARG A 179 -6.03 -13.48 5.30
N PHE A 180 -5.11 -13.70 4.36
CA PHE A 180 -5.34 -14.61 3.24
C PHE A 180 -4.43 -15.84 3.21
N PHE A 181 -3.29 -15.81 3.91
CA PHE A 181 -2.34 -16.92 3.87
C PHE A 181 -2.20 -17.63 5.22
N ASP A 182 -2.36 -16.92 6.33
CA ASP A 182 -2.28 -17.52 7.67
C ASP A 182 -3.64 -18.03 8.17
N GLU A 183 -4.76 -17.48 7.63
CA GLU A 183 -6.12 -17.82 7.98
C GLU A 183 -6.85 -18.44 6.77
N PRO A 184 -6.75 -19.75 6.53
CA PRO A 184 -7.37 -20.40 5.38
C PRO A 184 -8.90 -20.37 5.48
N SER A 185 -9.57 -20.15 4.35
CA SER A 185 -11.02 -20.09 4.21
C SER A 185 -11.45 -20.73 2.90
N GLU A 186 -12.63 -21.38 2.86
CA GLU A 186 -13.20 -21.95 1.64
C GLU A 186 -13.47 -20.89 0.55
N ASN A 187 -13.67 -19.64 0.96
CA ASN A 187 -13.89 -18.50 0.08
C ASN A 187 -12.59 -17.88 -0.44
N VAL A 188 -11.42 -18.39 -0.04
CA VAL A 188 -10.11 -17.86 -0.40
C VAL A 188 -9.29 -18.90 -1.16
N LEU A 189 -8.84 -18.55 -2.35
CA LEU A 189 -7.75 -19.23 -3.04
C LEU A 189 -6.47 -18.43 -2.86
N ALA A 190 -5.62 -18.82 -1.92
CA ALA A 190 -4.30 -18.27 -1.73
C ALA A 190 -3.27 -19.06 -2.53
N MET A 191 -2.60 -18.39 -3.49
CA MET A 191 -1.61 -19.04 -4.35
C MET A 191 -0.25 -18.35 -4.27
N THR A 192 0.80 -19.16 -4.34
CA THR A 192 2.17 -18.68 -4.57
C THR A 192 2.63 -19.14 -5.94
N THR A 193 3.10 -18.20 -6.76
CA THR A 193 3.62 -18.48 -8.10
C THR A 193 5.03 -17.92 -8.26
N ASN A 194 5.83 -18.52 -9.12
CA ASN A 194 7.18 -18.03 -9.40
C ASN A 194 7.54 -18.20 -10.88
N TYR A 195 8.72 -17.73 -11.26
CA TYR A 195 9.20 -17.79 -12.63
C TYR A 195 9.31 -19.22 -13.20
N LEU A 196 9.48 -20.24 -12.33
CA LEU A 196 9.59 -21.64 -12.75
C LEU A 196 8.29 -22.20 -13.36
N CYS A 197 7.13 -21.57 -13.09
CA CYS A 197 5.88 -21.93 -13.74
C CYS A 197 5.69 -21.23 -15.11
N ASN A 198 6.67 -20.42 -15.55
CA ASN A 198 6.59 -19.66 -16.79
C ASN A 198 7.48 -20.29 -17.88
N GLU A 199 6.86 -21.11 -18.70
CA GLU A 199 7.50 -21.77 -19.85
C GLU A 199 7.79 -20.85 -21.04
N PHE A 200 7.39 -19.58 -20.97
CA PHE A 200 7.58 -18.60 -22.05
C PHE A 200 8.81 -17.70 -21.81
N LEU A 201 9.61 -18.00 -20.80
CA LEU A 201 10.84 -17.24 -20.51
C LEU A 201 11.91 -17.55 -21.57
N SER A 202 12.62 -16.51 -21.98
CA SER A 202 13.82 -16.64 -22.80
C SER A 202 15.03 -17.08 -21.94
N ASP A 203 16.07 -17.58 -22.61
CA ASP A 203 17.33 -17.90 -21.94
C ASP A 203 17.92 -16.67 -21.20
N SER A 204 17.76 -15.48 -21.77
CA SER A 204 18.17 -14.21 -21.15
C SER A 204 17.41 -13.93 -19.86
N ASP A 205 16.11 -14.23 -19.79
CA ASP A 205 15.33 -14.09 -18.56
C ASP A 205 15.80 -15.08 -17.49
N LEU A 206 16.15 -16.31 -17.88
CA LEU A 206 16.68 -17.31 -16.95
C LEU A 206 18.02 -16.88 -16.36
N VAL A 207 18.92 -16.31 -17.15
CA VAL A 207 20.18 -15.73 -16.67
C VAL A 207 19.94 -14.67 -15.60
N LEU A 208 18.93 -13.81 -15.77
CA LEU A 208 18.56 -12.81 -14.75
C LEU A 208 18.22 -13.44 -13.40
N PHE A 209 17.48 -14.55 -13.39
CA PHE A 209 17.13 -15.26 -12.16
C PHE A 209 18.33 -16.00 -11.55
N GLU A 210 19.25 -16.54 -12.36
CA GLU A 210 20.50 -17.12 -11.86
C GLU A 210 21.37 -16.05 -11.18
N GLU A 211 21.53 -14.88 -11.79
CA GLU A 211 22.24 -13.76 -11.15
C GLU A 211 21.52 -13.29 -9.85
N MET A 212 20.20 -13.31 -9.84
CA MET A 212 19.43 -12.94 -8.64
C MET A 212 19.70 -13.87 -7.45
N LYS A 213 20.07 -15.12 -7.66
CA LYS A 213 20.42 -16.07 -6.59
C LYS A 213 21.62 -15.62 -5.77
N LYS A 214 22.48 -14.74 -6.31
CA LYS A 214 23.61 -14.14 -5.56
C LYS A 214 23.11 -13.24 -4.41
N ASN A 215 21.85 -12.76 -4.45
CA ASN A 215 21.20 -12.09 -3.34
C ASN A 215 20.03 -12.95 -2.83
N PRO A 216 20.23 -13.81 -1.83
CA PRO A 216 19.23 -14.78 -1.35
C PRO A 216 17.92 -14.12 -0.91
N LYS A 217 17.98 -12.96 -0.23
CA LYS A 217 16.78 -12.24 0.24
C LYS A 217 15.92 -11.76 -0.93
N ARG A 218 16.56 -11.11 -1.91
CA ARG A 218 15.87 -10.66 -3.12
C ARG A 218 15.33 -11.85 -3.93
N TYR A 219 16.06 -12.94 -4.00
CA TYR A 219 15.65 -14.15 -4.70
C TYR A 219 14.43 -14.80 -4.04
N GLN A 220 14.33 -14.81 -2.72
CA GLN A 220 13.13 -15.31 -2.01
C GLN A 220 11.87 -14.60 -2.48
N VAL A 221 11.88 -13.27 -2.57
CA VAL A 221 10.71 -12.46 -2.97
C VAL A 221 10.56 -12.43 -4.49
N ALA A 222 11.55 -11.88 -5.18
CA ALA A 222 11.45 -11.56 -6.61
C ALA A 222 11.69 -12.77 -7.52
N GLY A 223 12.34 -13.82 -7.01
CA GLY A 223 12.57 -15.09 -7.72
C GLY A 223 11.53 -16.16 -7.35
N LEU A 224 11.35 -16.44 -6.08
CA LEU A 224 10.49 -17.54 -5.62
C LEU A 224 9.07 -17.13 -5.22
N GLY A 225 8.79 -15.84 -5.06
CA GLY A 225 7.49 -15.35 -4.62
C GLY A 225 7.16 -15.68 -3.17
N ASN A 226 8.17 -15.95 -2.36
CA ASN A 226 8.02 -16.13 -0.93
C ASN A 226 7.92 -14.77 -0.23
N TRP A 227 7.36 -14.76 0.97
CA TRP A 227 7.32 -13.55 1.77
C TRP A 227 8.74 -13.08 2.11
N GLY A 228 8.99 -11.80 1.89
CA GLY A 228 10.21 -11.16 2.34
C GLY A 228 10.22 -11.05 3.86
N VAL A 229 11.33 -11.40 4.46
CA VAL A 229 11.59 -11.11 5.88
C VAL A 229 12.39 -9.82 5.89
N VAL A 230 11.82 -8.76 6.43
CA VAL A 230 12.53 -7.50 6.61
C VAL A 230 13.34 -7.60 7.90
N GLU A 231 14.62 -7.92 7.77
CA GLU A 231 15.56 -7.90 8.87
C GLU A 231 16.19 -6.53 9.02
N GLY A 232 16.41 -6.14 10.27
CA GLY A 232 17.09 -4.89 10.56
C GLY A 232 16.21 -3.65 10.44
N LEU A 233 14.90 -3.81 10.63
CA LEU A 233 14.02 -2.66 10.85
C LEU A 233 14.49 -1.87 12.06
N VAL A 234 14.40 -0.55 11.96
CA VAL A 234 14.72 0.34 13.07
C VAL A 234 13.67 0.20 14.18
N TYR A 235 12.40 0.06 13.79
CA TYR A 235 11.30 -0.18 14.73
C TYR A 235 10.65 -1.53 14.45
N GLU A 236 10.67 -2.44 15.40
CA GLU A 236 10.11 -3.79 15.27
C GLU A 236 8.85 -3.99 16.11
N ASN A 237 8.69 -3.23 17.20
CA ASN A 237 7.59 -3.37 18.15
C ASN A 237 6.43 -2.46 17.78
N TRP A 238 5.75 -2.74 16.67
CA TRP A 238 4.56 -1.99 16.25
C TRP A 238 3.46 -2.92 15.74
N LYS A 239 2.21 -2.41 15.80
CA LYS A 239 1.04 -3.08 15.23
C LYS A 239 0.04 -2.08 14.69
N GLU A 240 -0.66 -2.47 13.65
CA GLU A 240 -1.85 -1.80 13.16
C GLU A 240 -3.05 -2.22 14.03
N GLN A 241 -3.75 -1.24 14.59
CA GLN A 241 -4.92 -1.51 15.43
C GLN A 241 -5.85 -0.29 15.41
N GLU A 242 -7.14 -0.52 15.17
CA GLU A 242 -8.15 0.52 15.35
C GLU A 242 -8.38 0.79 16.84
N PHE A 243 -8.52 2.04 17.20
CA PHE A 243 -8.83 2.49 18.57
C PHE A 243 -9.57 3.83 18.57
N LYS A 244 -10.32 4.09 19.65
CA LYS A 244 -11.03 5.36 19.83
C LYS A 244 -10.09 6.37 20.46
N VAL A 245 -9.70 7.38 19.70
CA VAL A 245 -8.73 8.43 20.10
C VAL A 245 -9.15 9.14 21.37
N ASP A 246 -10.43 9.55 21.46
CA ASP A 246 -10.94 10.26 22.63
C ASP A 246 -10.93 9.39 23.90
N ALA A 247 -11.16 8.10 23.76
CA ALA A 247 -11.10 7.16 24.87
C ALA A 247 -9.67 6.99 25.42
N ILE A 248 -8.65 7.05 24.55
CA ILE A 248 -7.25 7.03 24.97
C ILE A 248 -6.86 8.39 25.57
N ARG A 249 -7.21 9.50 24.88
CA ARG A 249 -6.87 10.88 25.30
C ARG A 249 -7.45 11.23 26.67
N GLY A 250 -8.63 10.70 26.99
CA GLY A 250 -9.30 10.93 28.28
C GLY A 250 -8.69 10.17 29.47
N GLN A 251 -7.73 9.29 29.27
CA GLN A 251 -7.10 8.54 30.36
C GLN A 251 -6.05 9.39 31.10
N THR A 252 -5.94 9.18 32.40
CA THR A 252 -4.96 9.88 33.23
C THR A 252 -3.53 9.51 32.83
N GLY A 253 -2.66 10.50 32.69
CA GLY A 253 -1.25 10.28 32.38
C GLY A 253 -0.93 10.19 30.89
N ILE A 254 -1.92 10.24 30.00
CA ILE A 254 -1.70 10.32 28.56
C ILE A 254 -1.26 11.73 28.15
N LYS A 255 -0.23 11.80 27.32
CA LYS A 255 0.29 13.07 26.78
C LYS A 255 0.15 13.10 25.27
N SER A 256 -0.30 14.23 24.73
CA SER A 256 -0.27 14.45 23.28
C SER A 256 1.14 14.82 22.83
N ALA A 257 1.56 14.33 21.68
CA ALA A 257 2.83 14.63 21.04
C ALA A 257 2.63 14.77 19.52
N PHE A 258 3.12 15.88 18.97
CA PHE A 258 3.00 16.18 17.53
C PHE A 258 4.38 16.51 16.98
N GLY A 259 4.77 15.86 15.90
CA GLY A 259 6.04 16.11 15.25
C GLY A 259 5.87 16.43 13.79
N LEU A 260 6.66 17.37 13.29
CA LEU A 260 6.61 17.88 11.93
C LEU A 260 8.00 17.79 11.29
N ASP A 261 8.08 17.10 10.16
CA ASP A 261 9.20 17.10 9.25
C ASP A 261 8.85 17.86 7.98
N PHE A 262 9.74 18.75 7.53
CA PHE A 262 9.48 19.59 6.37
C PHE A 262 9.98 18.93 5.10
N GLY A 263 9.14 18.88 4.09
CA GLY A 263 9.48 18.56 2.70
C GLY A 263 8.86 19.58 1.75
N TYR A 264 9.22 19.52 0.48
CA TYR A 264 8.63 20.43 -0.52
C TYR A 264 8.37 19.75 -1.86
N THR A 265 9.30 19.78 -2.81
CA THR A 265 9.05 19.36 -4.20
C THR A 265 9.05 17.85 -4.40
N VAL A 266 10.01 17.17 -3.83
CA VAL A 266 10.21 15.71 -3.97
C VAL A 266 9.83 15.02 -2.68
N ASP A 267 10.29 15.55 -1.56
CA ASP A 267 10.07 15.01 -0.24
C ASP A 267 8.74 15.54 0.34
N PRO A 268 7.93 14.68 0.93
CA PRO A 268 6.69 15.10 1.56
C PRO A 268 6.94 15.83 2.88
N THR A 269 6.11 16.82 3.17
CA THR A 269 5.97 17.30 4.54
C THR A 269 5.17 16.29 5.34
N ALA A 270 5.70 15.85 6.48
CA ALA A 270 5.08 14.86 7.35
C ALA A 270 4.75 15.43 8.73
N LEU A 271 3.47 15.44 9.11
CA LEU A 271 3.03 15.64 10.48
C LEU A 271 2.56 14.30 11.04
N VAL A 272 3.05 13.93 12.23
CA VAL A 272 2.60 12.71 12.95
C VAL A 272 1.98 13.10 14.28
N CYS A 273 0.74 12.65 14.50
CA CYS A 273 -0.05 12.95 15.67
C CYS A 273 -0.12 11.74 16.61
N MET A 274 0.31 11.90 17.86
CA MET A 274 0.51 10.79 18.78
C MET A 274 -0.08 11.07 20.17
N LEU A 275 -0.49 9.99 20.84
CA LEU A 275 -0.79 9.96 22.28
C LEU A 275 0.19 9.00 22.96
N VAL A 276 0.80 9.42 24.04
CA VAL A 276 1.84 8.67 24.74
C VAL A 276 1.38 8.25 26.11
N ASP A 277 1.36 6.96 26.32
CA ASP A 277 1.16 6.30 27.61
C ASP A 277 2.53 5.90 28.19
N MET A 278 3.06 6.76 29.04
CA MET A 278 4.38 6.53 29.64
C MET A 278 4.35 5.36 30.63
N ALA A 279 3.22 5.15 31.32
CA ALA A 279 3.09 4.12 32.35
C ALA A 279 3.10 2.71 31.72
N ASN A 280 2.40 2.53 30.60
CA ASN A 280 2.29 1.25 29.90
C ASN A 280 3.28 1.13 28.72
N LYS A 281 4.16 2.11 28.53
CA LYS A 281 5.13 2.15 27.42
C LYS A 281 4.47 1.96 26.05
N LYS A 282 3.41 2.74 25.76
CA LYS A 282 2.69 2.69 24.50
C LYS A 282 2.65 4.06 23.83
N ILE A 283 2.80 4.08 22.52
CA ILE A 283 2.59 5.26 21.68
C ILE A 283 1.49 4.91 20.69
N TYR A 284 0.39 5.68 20.77
CA TYR A 284 -0.74 5.56 19.85
C TYR A 284 -0.62 6.62 18.76
N ILE A 285 -0.34 6.21 17.54
CA ILE A 285 -0.25 7.09 16.37
C ILE A 285 -1.64 7.12 15.76
N PHE A 286 -2.31 8.28 15.83
CA PHE A 286 -3.73 8.35 15.54
C PHE A 286 -4.09 9.18 14.31
N ASP A 287 -3.19 10.05 13.83
CA ASP A 287 -3.44 10.87 12.65
C ASP A 287 -2.12 11.26 11.98
N GLU A 288 -2.16 11.58 10.68
CA GLU A 288 -1.01 12.04 9.91
C GLU A 288 -1.42 13.05 8.84
N LEU A 289 -0.51 13.98 8.50
CA LEU A 289 -0.52 14.70 7.24
C LEU A 289 0.76 14.32 6.48
N TYR A 290 0.63 13.96 5.20
CA TYR A 290 1.77 13.50 4.41
C TYR A 290 1.57 13.94 2.95
N GLU A 291 2.03 15.14 2.63
CA GLU A 291 1.79 15.77 1.33
C GLU A 291 3.06 16.46 0.80
N THR A 292 3.24 16.45 -0.53
CA THR A 292 4.30 17.19 -1.23
C THR A 292 3.78 18.50 -1.79
N GLY A 293 4.66 19.49 -1.98
CA GLY A 293 4.35 20.74 -2.67
C GLY A 293 3.53 21.74 -1.86
N LEU A 294 3.39 21.56 -0.54
CA LEU A 294 2.68 22.51 0.32
C LEU A 294 3.55 23.74 0.59
N THR A 295 2.98 24.93 0.37
CA THR A 295 3.52 26.16 0.96
C THR A 295 3.26 26.19 2.46
N ASN A 296 4.07 26.97 3.22
CA ASN A 296 3.88 27.09 4.68
C ASN A 296 2.47 27.58 5.05
N GLN A 297 1.87 28.44 4.25
CA GLN A 297 0.50 28.91 4.45
C GLN A 297 -0.54 27.79 4.25
N GLN A 298 -0.37 26.97 3.20
CA GLN A 298 -1.24 25.82 2.95
C GLN A 298 -1.07 24.78 4.06
N LEU A 299 0.17 24.50 4.49
CA LEU A 299 0.46 23.60 5.59
C LEU A 299 -0.21 24.05 6.89
N ALA A 300 -0.11 25.35 7.23
CA ALA A 300 -0.79 25.90 8.41
C ALA A 300 -2.30 25.71 8.31
N SER A 301 -2.92 26.03 7.16
CA SER A 301 -4.34 25.83 6.94
C SER A 301 -4.75 24.37 7.16
N ARG A 302 -4.02 23.42 6.56
CA ARG A 302 -4.28 21.98 6.73
C ARG A 302 -4.26 21.54 8.20
N ILE A 303 -3.22 21.96 8.95
CA ILE A 303 -3.08 21.60 10.37
C ILE A 303 -4.22 22.23 11.20
N ILE A 304 -4.65 23.45 10.89
CA ILE A 304 -5.78 24.13 11.52
C ILE A 304 -7.08 23.39 11.22
N ASP A 305 -7.32 23.02 9.96
CA ASP A 305 -8.52 22.30 9.50
C ASP A 305 -8.62 20.89 10.15
N MET A 306 -7.49 20.25 10.41
CA MET A 306 -7.41 19.00 11.18
C MET A 306 -7.73 19.21 12.69
N GLY A 307 -7.85 20.45 13.18
CA GLY A 307 -8.16 20.76 14.55
C GLY A 307 -6.97 20.87 15.50
N TYR A 308 -5.72 20.89 14.97
CA TYR A 308 -4.50 20.84 15.77
C TYR A 308 -3.82 22.21 16.00
N ALA A 309 -4.51 23.31 15.73
CA ALA A 309 -3.97 24.67 15.88
C ALA A 309 -3.41 25.00 17.27
N LYS A 310 -3.95 24.36 18.32
CA LYS A 310 -3.57 24.59 19.73
C LYS A 310 -2.55 23.59 20.26
N GLU A 311 -2.19 22.58 19.48
CA GLU A 311 -1.29 21.53 19.92
C GLU A 311 0.17 21.99 19.92
N LYS A 312 0.96 21.37 20.80
CA LYS A 312 2.42 21.61 20.82
C LYS A 312 3.08 20.78 19.74
N ILE A 313 3.52 21.41 18.66
CA ILE A 313 4.16 20.76 17.53
C ILE A 313 5.66 20.95 17.60
N ARG A 314 6.43 19.86 17.56
CA ARG A 314 7.89 19.89 17.44
C ARG A 314 8.26 19.71 15.97
N ALA A 315 8.86 20.76 15.39
CA ALA A 315 9.24 20.78 13.96
C ALA A 315 10.75 20.70 13.78
N ASP A 316 11.18 20.16 12.63
CA ASP A 316 12.61 20.13 12.30
C ASP A 316 13.25 21.50 12.47
N SER A 317 14.34 21.55 13.21
CA SER A 317 15.07 22.78 13.50
C SER A 317 15.91 23.32 12.32
N ALA A 318 16.05 22.56 11.23
CA ALA A 318 16.74 23.00 10.03
C ALA A 318 15.99 24.12 9.29
N GLU A 319 14.67 24.26 9.52
CA GLU A 319 13.77 25.18 8.84
C GLU A 319 13.23 26.29 9.76
N PRO A 320 14.08 27.14 10.36
CA PRO A 320 13.66 28.15 11.33
C PRO A 320 12.70 29.20 10.75
N LYS A 321 12.83 29.52 9.45
CA LYS A 321 11.96 30.45 8.75
C LYS A 321 10.57 29.87 8.57
N SER A 322 10.47 28.61 8.18
CA SER A 322 9.20 27.89 8.03
C SER A 322 8.46 27.79 9.35
N ILE A 323 9.16 27.53 10.45
CA ILE A 323 8.58 27.51 11.79
C ILE A 323 7.99 28.87 12.17
N GLU A 324 8.69 29.98 11.89
CA GLU A 324 8.20 31.33 12.17
C GLU A 324 6.97 31.66 11.31
N GLU A 325 6.98 31.33 10.02
CA GLU A 325 5.84 31.54 9.14
C GLU A 325 4.60 30.75 9.62
N LEU A 326 4.75 29.50 10.05
CA LEU A 326 3.66 28.70 10.62
C LEU A 326 3.15 29.27 11.94
N TYR A 327 4.05 29.78 12.79
CA TYR A 327 3.67 30.48 14.03
C TYR A 327 2.82 31.72 13.73
N GLN A 328 3.23 32.53 12.75
CA GLN A 328 2.48 33.73 12.34
C GLN A 328 1.13 33.35 11.69
N ALA A 329 1.07 32.23 10.98
CA ALA A 329 -0.16 31.71 10.37
C ALA A 329 -1.17 31.10 11.38
N GLY A 330 -0.84 31.06 12.68
CA GLY A 330 -1.78 30.67 13.74
C GLY A 330 -1.40 29.43 14.53
N LEU A 331 -0.32 28.74 14.22
CA LEU A 331 0.15 27.56 14.97
C LEU A 331 1.02 28.00 16.16
N LYS A 332 0.40 28.61 17.17
CA LYS A 332 1.12 29.23 18.31
C LYS A 332 1.88 28.24 19.19
N GLY A 333 1.59 26.95 19.10
CA GLY A 333 2.27 25.86 19.83
C GLY A 333 3.49 25.28 19.11
N ILE A 334 3.83 25.76 17.89
CA ILE A 334 4.95 25.21 17.13
C ILE A 334 6.30 25.66 17.71
N THR A 335 7.23 24.73 17.82
CA THR A 335 8.57 24.99 18.36
C THR A 335 9.59 24.10 17.66
N ARG A 336 10.86 24.50 17.71
CA ARG A 336 11.98 23.77 17.11
C ARG A 336 12.27 22.49 17.89
N ALA A 337 12.53 21.40 17.19
CA ALA A 337 13.14 20.21 17.76
C ALA A 337 14.60 20.46 18.12
N ARG A 338 15.10 19.79 19.17
CA ARG A 338 16.49 19.93 19.63
C ARG A 338 17.40 19.02 18.80
N LYS A 339 18.36 19.59 18.09
CA LYS A 339 19.42 18.83 17.41
C LYS A 339 20.66 18.82 18.31
N GLY A 340 21.14 17.64 18.66
CA GLY A 340 22.40 17.41 19.39
C GLY A 340 23.20 16.32 18.72
N LYS A 341 24.44 16.14 19.14
CA LYS A 341 25.26 15.00 18.71
C LYS A 341 24.53 13.71 19.04
N ASP A 342 24.42 12.78 18.10
CA ASP A 342 23.72 11.50 18.21
C ASP A 342 22.19 11.61 18.48
N SER A 343 21.56 12.76 18.22
CA SER A 343 20.12 12.97 18.43
C SER A 343 19.23 11.96 17.69
N ILE A 344 19.64 11.49 16.51
CA ILE A 344 18.92 10.48 15.73
C ILE A 344 18.88 9.15 16.48
N LEU A 345 20.05 8.62 16.87
CA LEU A 345 20.16 7.33 17.55
C LEU A 345 19.48 7.36 18.92
N ASN A 346 19.68 8.43 19.69
CA ASN A 346 19.02 8.61 21.00
C ASN A 346 17.50 8.69 20.86
N GLY A 347 17.02 9.37 19.81
CA GLY A 347 15.58 9.45 19.51
C GLY A 347 15.00 8.10 19.13
N ILE A 348 15.72 7.32 18.28
CA ILE A 348 15.34 5.96 17.91
C ILE A 348 15.27 5.06 19.13
N GLN A 349 16.32 5.00 19.95
CA GLN A 349 16.36 4.16 21.15
C GLN A 349 15.19 4.46 22.10
N ARG A 350 14.88 5.75 22.28
CA ARG A 350 13.74 6.18 23.10
C ARG A 350 12.42 5.60 22.62
N ILE A 351 12.20 5.60 21.28
CA ILE A 351 10.97 5.09 20.69
C ILE A 351 10.91 3.56 20.75
N GLN A 352 12.05 2.89 20.59
CA GLN A 352 12.16 1.43 20.68
C GLN A 352 11.75 0.88 22.08
N ASP A 353 11.78 1.71 23.12
CA ASP A 353 11.30 1.34 24.47
C ASP A 353 9.77 1.24 24.55
N TYR A 354 9.03 1.63 23.50
CA TYR A 354 7.58 1.67 23.46
C TYR A 354 7.00 0.70 22.42
N GLU A 355 5.79 0.18 22.70
CA GLU A 355 4.96 -0.47 21.70
C GLU A 355 4.25 0.62 20.88
N LEU A 356 4.43 0.62 19.57
CA LEU A 356 3.76 1.54 18.66
C LEU A 356 2.43 0.94 18.22
N ILE A 357 1.33 1.63 18.50
CA ILE A 357 -0.02 1.23 18.05
C ILE A 357 -0.47 2.25 17.02
N VAL A 358 -0.56 1.81 15.77
CA VAL A 358 -0.81 2.70 14.63
C VAL A 358 -2.26 2.53 14.17
N HIS A 359 -2.99 3.63 14.13
CA HIS A 359 -4.34 3.61 13.59
C HIS A 359 -4.32 3.35 12.07
N PRO A 360 -5.21 2.51 11.50
CA PRO A 360 -5.22 2.16 10.08
C PRO A 360 -5.23 3.34 9.09
N ARG A 361 -5.76 4.50 9.49
CA ARG A 361 -5.75 5.71 8.68
C ARG A 361 -4.36 6.32 8.46
N CYS A 362 -3.38 5.99 9.32
CA CYS A 362 -1.99 6.49 9.21
C CYS A 362 -1.18 5.62 8.23
N VAL A 363 -1.60 5.63 6.96
CA VAL A 363 -1.06 4.70 5.93
C VAL A 363 0.40 4.97 5.58
N ASN A 364 0.86 6.23 5.69
CA ASN A 364 2.24 6.59 5.39
C ASN A 364 3.17 6.21 6.56
N VAL A 365 2.74 6.41 7.81
CA VAL A 365 3.44 5.90 8.98
C VAL A 365 3.59 4.38 8.91
N LEU A 366 2.51 3.63 8.60
CA LEU A 366 2.56 2.17 8.43
C LEU A 366 3.55 1.75 7.34
N ARG A 367 3.56 2.48 6.22
CA ARG A 367 4.50 2.22 5.11
C ARG A 367 5.95 2.41 5.57
N GLU A 368 6.27 3.54 6.19
CA GLU A 368 7.63 3.82 6.62
C GLU A 368 8.08 2.87 7.74
N LEU A 369 7.25 2.59 8.75
CA LEU A 369 7.57 1.60 9.79
C LEU A 369 7.87 0.21 9.21
N SER A 370 7.23 -0.17 8.11
CA SER A 370 7.44 -1.46 7.46
C SER A 370 8.71 -1.53 6.61
N THR A 371 9.34 -0.38 6.32
CA THR A 371 10.50 -0.29 5.41
C THR A 371 11.72 0.40 6.02
N TYR A 372 11.55 1.17 7.09
CA TYR A 372 12.66 1.91 7.73
C TYR A 372 13.63 0.97 8.41
N GLN A 373 14.85 0.89 7.89
CA GLN A 373 15.85 -0.09 8.30
C GLN A 373 17.20 0.57 8.58
N TRP A 374 18.06 -0.20 9.27
CA TRP A 374 19.45 0.18 9.50
C TRP A 374 20.22 0.09 8.18
N ALA A 375 20.97 1.14 7.84
CA ALA A 375 21.84 1.16 6.67
C ALA A 375 22.93 0.10 6.77
N LYS A 376 23.28 -0.47 5.61
CA LYS A 376 24.36 -1.47 5.50
C LYS A 376 25.54 -0.89 4.76
N ASP A 377 26.71 -1.34 5.15
CA ASP A 377 27.96 -1.06 4.42
C ASP A 377 28.08 -1.94 3.16
N ARG A 378 29.15 -1.73 2.38
CA ARG A 378 29.46 -2.51 1.18
C ARG A 378 29.66 -4.02 1.41
N PHE A 379 29.78 -4.44 2.66
CA PHE A 379 29.92 -5.85 3.08
C PHE A 379 28.63 -6.40 3.68
N GLU A 380 27.49 -5.75 3.49
CA GLU A 380 26.17 -6.10 4.03
C GLU A 380 26.06 -6.09 5.57
N LYS A 381 26.99 -5.43 6.28
CA LYS A 381 26.94 -5.27 7.74
C LYS A 381 26.21 -3.98 8.10
N TYR A 382 25.39 -4.05 9.14
CA TYR A 382 24.69 -2.86 9.64
C TYR A 382 25.66 -1.83 10.18
N THR A 383 25.51 -0.59 9.73
CA THR A 383 26.38 0.54 10.12
C THR A 383 26.01 1.12 11.48
N GLY A 384 24.86 0.72 12.04
CA GLY A 384 24.30 1.34 13.25
C GLY A 384 23.69 2.73 12.99
N LYS A 385 23.58 3.14 11.74
CA LYS A 385 22.83 4.34 11.31
C LYS A 385 21.62 3.91 10.51
N PRO A 386 20.46 4.59 10.63
CA PRO A 386 19.32 4.29 9.79
C PRO A 386 19.56 4.74 8.35
N GLU A 387 18.81 4.18 7.40
CA GLU A 387 18.73 4.71 6.03
C GLU A 387 18.07 6.09 6.04
N ASP A 388 18.54 6.97 5.13
CA ASP A 388 18.10 8.37 5.02
C ASP A 388 17.09 8.58 3.87
N GLU A 389 16.46 7.51 3.43
CA GLU A 389 15.44 7.55 2.38
C GLU A 389 14.06 7.13 2.92
N ASN A 390 13.02 7.86 2.53
CA ASN A 390 11.63 7.57 2.89
C ASN A 390 11.40 7.44 4.42
N ASN A 391 11.96 8.38 5.20
CA ASN A 391 11.94 8.39 6.66
C ASN A 391 11.22 9.61 7.27
N HIS A 392 10.45 10.35 6.49
CA HIS A 392 9.84 11.63 6.89
C HIS A 392 8.87 11.51 8.08
N ALA A 393 8.01 10.48 8.07
CA ALA A 393 7.13 10.20 9.21
C ALA A 393 7.92 9.70 10.42
N MET A 394 9.01 8.96 10.21
CA MET A 394 9.90 8.49 11.28
C MET A 394 10.64 9.65 11.93
N ASP A 395 11.09 10.62 11.16
CA ASP A 395 11.73 11.82 11.65
C ASP A 395 10.73 12.74 12.37
N ALA A 396 9.55 12.96 11.79
CA ALA A 396 8.47 13.67 12.45
C ALA A 396 8.11 13.03 13.81
N MET A 397 7.95 11.69 13.84
CA MET A 397 7.70 10.95 15.09
C MET A 397 8.81 11.20 16.13
N ARG A 398 10.07 11.14 15.70
CA ARG A 398 11.24 11.37 16.55
C ARG A 398 11.27 12.80 17.14
N TYR A 399 10.92 13.81 16.33
CA TYR A 399 10.80 15.19 16.81
C TYR A 399 9.69 15.36 17.85
N GLY A 400 8.50 14.84 17.55
CA GLY A 400 7.35 14.93 18.45
C GLY A 400 7.57 14.29 19.82
N LEU A 401 8.45 13.27 19.86
CA LEU A 401 8.73 12.49 21.07
C LEU A 401 9.99 12.93 21.83
N GLU A 402 10.62 14.06 21.47
CA GLU A 402 11.88 14.48 22.08
C GLU A 402 11.78 14.81 23.57
N ASP A 403 10.62 15.30 24.02
CA ASP A 403 10.39 15.69 25.43
C ASP A 403 9.89 14.53 26.30
N ILE A 404 9.70 13.33 25.72
CA ILE A 404 9.29 12.14 26.48
C ILE A 404 10.50 11.58 27.22
N ASN A 405 10.34 11.27 28.50
CA ASN A 405 11.39 10.81 29.43
C ASN A 405 12.45 11.85 29.83
N VAL A 406 12.23 13.14 29.58
CA VAL A 406 12.99 14.15 30.28
C VAL A 406 12.36 14.32 31.68
N GLU A 407 12.71 13.45 32.62
CA GLU A 407 12.52 13.75 34.02
C GLU A 407 13.32 15.01 34.31
N ARG A 408 12.61 16.14 34.52
CA ARG A 408 13.23 17.30 35.17
C ARG A 408 13.48 16.92 36.61
N TRP A 409 14.69 16.52 36.92
CA TRP A 409 15.18 16.61 38.30
C TRP A 409 15.23 18.09 38.63
N SER A 410 14.17 18.62 39.22
CA SER A 410 14.24 19.88 39.94
C SER A 410 14.93 19.59 41.26
N PHE A 411 16.18 19.94 41.37
CA PHE A 411 16.80 20.13 42.67
C PHE A 411 16.22 21.42 43.21
N ASP A 412 15.28 21.32 44.16
CA ASP A 412 14.91 22.40 45.07
C ASP A 412 16.01 22.57 46.13
#